data_25dd5912ebd0ffd6851838616164a5e9
#
_entry.id   25dd5912ebd0ffd6851838616164a5e9
#
_cell.length_a   1.000
_cell.length_b   1.000
_cell.length_c   1.000
_cell.angle_alpha   90.00
_cell.angle_beta   90.00
_cell.angle_gamma   90.00
#
_symmetry.space_group_name_H-M   'P 1'
#
loop_
_entity.id
_entity.type
_entity.pdbx_description
1 polymer ?
#
loop_
_entity_poly.entity_id
_entity_poly.type
_entity_poly.pdbx_seq_one_letter_code
_entity_poly.pdbx_strand_id
1 'polypeptide(L)'
;RDNALAIAGLLNRDIGGPSAKPYQPSGYYEAIQFPDRNYVADTDDRQYRRGLYMHWQRTFLHPMLANFDAPSREDALCTRTSANTPQQALTLLNDPQFVEAARVFAGSLLLSRRPKMDDAALLN
;
A
#
# COMPACT_ATOMS: atom_id res chain seq x y z
N ARG A 1 5.07 -0.26 1.33
CA ARG A 1 3.72 0.18 1.68
C ARG A 1 3.56 0.34 3.19
N ASP A 2 3.69 -0.72 3.98
CA ASP A 2 3.43 -0.68 5.42
C ASP A 2 4.32 0.34 6.14
N ASN A 3 5.58 0.50 5.73
CA ASN A 3 6.46 1.55 6.26
C ASN A 3 5.94 2.96 5.97
N ALA A 4 5.47 3.23 4.75
CA ALA A 4 4.91 4.53 4.40
C ALA A 4 3.67 4.85 5.24
N LEU A 5 2.76 3.89 5.38
CA LEU A 5 1.57 4.03 6.22
C LEU A 5 1.91 4.20 7.72
N ALA A 6 2.95 3.50 8.19
CA ALA A 6 3.39 3.61 9.58
C ALA A 6 3.97 4.99 9.89
N ILE A 7 4.82 5.52 9.00
CA ILE A 7 5.42 6.85 9.14
C ILE A 7 4.34 7.93 9.09
N ALA A 8 3.34 7.77 8.22
CA ALA A 8 2.21 8.69 8.13
C ALA A 8 1.21 8.58 9.29
N GLY A 9 1.33 7.56 10.16
CA GLY A 9 0.38 7.31 11.25
C GLY A 9 -0.95 6.70 10.79
N LEU A 10 -1.03 6.23 9.54
CA LEU A 10 -2.24 5.63 8.97
C LEU A 10 -2.33 4.11 9.16
N LEU A 11 -1.22 3.44 9.52
CA LEU A 11 -1.18 1.99 9.56
C LEU A 11 -2.13 1.43 10.63
N ASN A 12 -3.15 0.72 10.18
CA ASN A 12 -3.98 -0.10 11.05
C ASN A 12 -3.24 -1.39 11.42
N ARG A 13 -3.03 -1.62 12.72
CA ARG A 13 -2.25 -2.74 13.28
C ARG A 13 -3.12 -3.88 13.79
N ASP A 14 -4.42 -3.86 13.60
CA ASP A 14 -5.33 -4.90 14.05
C ASP A 14 -4.91 -6.28 13.54
N ILE A 15 -4.97 -7.27 14.42
CA ILE A 15 -4.61 -8.65 14.14
C ILE A 15 -5.89 -9.48 13.93
N GLY A 16 -5.88 -10.34 12.91
CA GLY A 16 -7.03 -11.20 12.59
C GLY A 16 -8.12 -10.48 11.79
N GLY A 17 -9.28 -11.10 11.66
CA GLY A 17 -10.41 -10.56 10.93
C GLY A 17 -10.35 -10.75 9.41
N PRO A 18 -11.30 -10.17 8.66
CA PRO A 18 -11.39 -10.33 7.21
C PRO A 18 -10.23 -9.68 6.47
N SER A 19 -9.98 -10.11 5.23
CA SER A 19 -8.94 -9.51 4.39
C SER A 19 -9.30 -8.07 4.02
N ALA A 20 -8.28 -7.23 3.94
CA ALA A 20 -8.40 -5.85 3.50
C ALA A 20 -8.34 -5.75 1.97
N LYS A 21 -9.14 -4.87 1.40
CA LYS A 21 -9.19 -4.59 -0.04
C LYS A 21 -8.81 -3.13 -0.30
N PRO A 22 -7.52 -2.78 -0.33
CA PRO A 22 -7.12 -1.42 -0.65
C PRO A 22 -7.49 -1.05 -2.09
N TYR A 23 -7.28 0.22 -2.46
CA TYR A 23 -7.51 0.67 -3.82
C TYR A 23 -6.82 -0.24 -4.85
N GLN A 24 -7.55 -0.59 -5.89
CA GLN A 24 -7.07 -1.32 -7.05
C GLN A 24 -7.65 -0.66 -8.30
N PRO A 25 -6.87 -0.49 -9.39
CA PRO A 25 -7.40 0.01 -10.65
C PRO A 25 -8.60 -0.81 -11.12
N SER A 26 -9.61 -0.14 -11.67
CA SER A 26 -10.76 -0.81 -12.28
C SER A 26 -10.32 -1.69 -13.46
N GLY A 27 -11.09 -2.73 -13.75
CA GLY A 27 -10.80 -3.61 -14.88
C GLY A 27 -9.72 -4.66 -14.62
N TYR A 28 -9.01 -4.61 -13.50
CA TYR A 28 -7.91 -5.56 -13.23
C TYR A 28 -8.39 -7.03 -13.18
N TYR A 29 -9.63 -7.26 -12.73
CA TYR A 29 -10.21 -8.60 -12.68
C TYR A 29 -11.02 -9.00 -13.92
N GLU A 30 -11.15 -8.13 -14.90
CA GLU A 30 -11.89 -8.44 -16.14
C GLU A 30 -11.25 -9.60 -16.93
N ALA A 31 -9.95 -9.81 -16.78
CA ALA A 31 -9.26 -10.96 -17.36
C ALA A 31 -9.64 -12.30 -16.70
N ILE A 32 -10.27 -12.27 -15.54
CA ILE A 32 -10.75 -13.48 -14.85
C ILE A 32 -12.16 -13.78 -15.34
N GLN A 33 -12.26 -14.64 -16.34
CA GLN A 33 -13.54 -14.98 -17.00
C GLN A 33 -14.44 -15.90 -16.16
N PHE A 34 -13.86 -16.66 -15.21
CA PHE A 34 -14.66 -17.60 -14.40
C PHE A 34 -13.98 -17.95 -13.07
N PRO A 35 -14.70 -17.89 -11.94
CA PRO A 35 -15.99 -17.23 -11.78
C PRO A 35 -15.86 -15.72 -11.90
N ASP A 36 -16.89 -15.05 -12.39
CA ASP A 36 -16.94 -13.59 -12.45
C ASP A 36 -16.73 -12.98 -11.05
N ARG A 37 -15.84 -12.02 -10.96
CA ARG A 37 -15.42 -11.45 -9.66
C ARG A 37 -15.42 -9.94 -9.69
N ASN A 38 -16.12 -9.38 -8.73
CA ASN A 38 -16.14 -7.95 -8.51
C ASN A 38 -15.22 -7.56 -7.33
N TYR A 39 -14.32 -6.62 -7.55
CA TYR A 39 -13.48 -6.07 -6.51
C TYR A 39 -14.03 -4.72 -6.06
N VAL A 40 -14.52 -4.68 -4.84
CA VAL A 40 -14.95 -3.44 -4.19
C VAL A 40 -13.89 -3.08 -3.16
N ALA A 41 -13.23 -1.94 -3.36
CA ALA A 41 -12.23 -1.45 -2.43
C ALA A 41 -12.87 -1.01 -1.10
N ASP A 42 -12.18 -1.26 0.00
CA ASP A 42 -12.56 -0.73 1.31
C ASP A 42 -12.36 0.80 1.31
N THR A 43 -13.30 1.51 1.91
CA THR A 43 -13.26 2.99 2.05
C THR A 43 -13.00 3.44 3.48
N ASP A 44 -12.93 2.50 4.41
CA ASP A 44 -12.67 2.70 5.83
C ASP A 44 -11.22 2.36 6.22
N ASP A 45 -10.90 2.36 7.51
CA ASP A 45 -9.56 2.07 8.06
C ASP A 45 -9.02 0.69 7.68
N ARG A 46 -9.86 -0.21 7.22
CA ARG A 46 -9.44 -1.53 6.74
C ARG A 46 -8.50 -1.43 5.54
N GLN A 47 -8.67 -0.43 4.68
CA GLN A 47 -7.76 -0.20 3.55
C GLN A 47 -6.31 0.02 3.98
N TYR A 48 -6.06 0.46 5.21
CA TYR A 48 -4.74 0.75 5.76
C TYR A 48 -4.14 -0.40 6.58
N ARG A 49 -4.78 -1.55 6.62
CA ARG A 49 -4.25 -2.74 7.31
C ARG A 49 -2.93 -3.17 6.71
N ARG A 50 -2.13 -3.89 7.51
CA ARG A 50 -0.83 -4.43 7.07
C ARG A 50 -0.97 -5.24 5.78
N GLY A 51 0.05 -5.20 4.92
CA GLY A 51 0.10 -5.94 3.65
C GLY A 51 -0.14 -7.44 3.80
N LEU A 52 0.15 -8.01 4.98
CA LEU A 52 -0.16 -9.39 5.31
C LEU A 52 -1.67 -9.72 5.19
N TYR A 53 -2.53 -8.76 5.49
CA TYR A 53 -4.00 -8.92 5.47
C TYR A 53 -4.64 -8.49 4.17
N MET A 54 -3.86 -8.06 3.18
CA MET A 54 -4.41 -7.70 1.87
C MET A 54 -5.07 -8.90 1.20
N HIS A 55 -6.21 -8.65 0.56
CA HIS A 55 -6.93 -9.66 -0.21
C HIS A 55 -6.04 -10.27 -1.28
N TRP A 56 -5.97 -11.58 -1.27
CA TRP A 56 -5.19 -12.37 -2.22
C TRP A 56 -6.11 -13.18 -3.11
N GLN A 57 -6.04 -12.94 -4.39
CA GLN A 57 -6.73 -13.72 -5.38
C GLN A 57 -5.71 -14.64 -6.07
N ARG A 58 -5.66 -15.90 -5.72
CA ARG A 58 -4.76 -16.95 -6.19
C ARG A 58 -3.66 -16.49 -7.19
N THR A 59 -3.94 -16.48 -8.51
CA THR A 59 -3.01 -16.06 -9.56
C THR A 59 -2.98 -14.55 -9.81
N PHE A 60 -3.88 -13.78 -9.19
CA PHE A 60 -3.99 -12.33 -9.33
C PHE A 60 -3.57 -11.64 -8.04
N LEU A 61 -2.29 -11.38 -7.97
CA LEU A 61 -1.72 -10.58 -6.91
C LEU A 61 -2.12 -9.11 -7.10
N HIS A 62 -2.38 -8.42 -5.99
CA HIS A 62 -2.64 -6.98 -6.05
C HIS A 62 -1.51 -6.25 -6.81
N PRO A 63 -1.82 -5.37 -7.80
CA PRO A 63 -0.80 -4.80 -8.70
C PRO A 63 0.32 -4.08 -7.96
N MET A 64 0.02 -3.34 -6.90
CA MET A 64 1.03 -2.70 -6.07
C MET A 64 1.97 -3.73 -5.41
N LEU A 65 1.45 -4.85 -4.91
CA LEU A 65 2.29 -5.90 -4.31
C LEU A 65 3.16 -6.57 -5.37
N ALA A 66 2.62 -6.80 -6.57
CA ALA A 66 3.37 -7.35 -7.69
C ALA A 66 4.53 -6.44 -8.10
N ASN A 67 4.30 -5.13 -8.18
CA ASN A 67 5.34 -4.15 -8.52
C ASN A 67 6.47 -4.09 -7.49
N PHE A 68 6.23 -4.50 -6.25
CA PHE A 68 7.25 -4.58 -5.19
C PHE A 68 7.70 -6.02 -4.90
N ASP A 69 7.71 -6.87 -5.89
CA ASP A 69 8.25 -8.24 -5.84
C ASP A 69 7.66 -9.10 -4.72
N ALA A 70 6.39 -8.95 -4.41
CA ALA A 70 5.74 -9.85 -3.46
C ALA A 70 5.67 -11.27 -4.05
N PRO A 71 6.00 -12.31 -3.28
CA PRO A 71 5.99 -13.69 -3.76
C PRO A 71 4.57 -14.12 -4.14
N SER A 72 4.45 -14.97 -5.17
CA SER A 72 3.18 -15.50 -5.68
C SER A 72 2.42 -16.36 -4.68
N ARG A 73 3.11 -16.89 -3.67
CA ARG A 73 2.61 -17.89 -2.69
C ARG A 73 2.29 -19.26 -3.31
N GLU A 74 2.68 -19.50 -4.53
CA GLU A 74 2.55 -20.82 -5.17
C GLU A 74 3.75 -21.71 -4.83
N ASP A 75 4.93 -21.11 -4.66
CA ASP A 75 6.16 -21.78 -4.29
C ASP A 75 6.68 -21.28 -2.94
N ALA A 76 7.34 -22.18 -2.19
CA ALA A 76 8.06 -21.83 -0.98
C ALA A 76 9.41 -21.19 -1.36
N LEU A 77 9.57 -19.91 -1.08
CA LEU A 77 10.79 -19.17 -1.35
C LEU A 77 11.57 -18.93 -0.05
N CYS A 78 12.85 -19.30 -0.03
CA CYS A 78 13.73 -19.02 1.10
C CYS A 78 14.11 -17.53 1.19
N THR A 79 14.18 -16.84 0.04
CA THR A 79 14.55 -15.43 -0.06
C THR A 79 13.60 -14.72 -1.02
N ARG A 80 13.25 -13.48 -0.68
CA ARG A 80 12.45 -12.62 -1.55
C ARG A 80 13.36 -11.97 -2.59
N THR A 81 12.96 -12.03 -3.85
CA THR A 81 13.59 -11.23 -4.91
C THR A 81 13.40 -9.75 -4.60
N SER A 82 14.40 -8.95 -4.87
CA SER A 82 14.32 -7.49 -4.74
C SER A 82 14.82 -6.88 -6.05
N ALA A 83 13.94 -6.20 -6.76
CA ALA A 83 14.25 -5.49 -7.98
C ALA A 83 14.14 -3.97 -7.74
N ASN A 84 14.76 -3.19 -8.61
CA ASN A 84 14.59 -1.75 -8.68
C ASN A 84 14.14 -1.40 -10.11
N THR A 85 12.85 -1.13 -10.25
CA THR A 85 12.23 -0.92 -11.56
C THR A 85 11.61 0.47 -11.68
N PRO A 86 11.54 1.06 -12.91
CA PRO A 86 10.80 2.31 -13.12
C PRO A 86 9.34 2.23 -12.69
N GLN A 87 8.71 1.07 -12.80
CA GLN A 87 7.33 0.85 -12.37
C GLN A 87 7.14 1.05 -10.87
N GLN A 88 8.13 0.66 -10.05
CA GLN A 88 8.11 0.91 -8.61
C GLN A 88 8.10 2.41 -8.33
N ALA A 89 8.94 3.20 -9.01
CA ALA A 89 8.97 4.65 -8.87
C ALA A 89 7.63 5.29 -9.28
N LEU A 90 7.04 4.85 -10.40
CA LEU A 90 5.72 5.32 -10.83
C LEU A 90 4.62 4.95 -9.82
N THR A 91 4.67 3.77 -9.24
CA THR A 91 3.72 3.35 -8.20
C THR A 91 3.83 4.25 -6.97
N LEU A 92 5.04 4.55 -6.51
CA LEU A 92 5.24 5.45 -5.36
C LEU A 92 4.69 6.85 -5.59
N LEU A 93 4.73 7.34 -6.84
CA LEU A 93 4.25 8.68 -7.19
C LEU A 93 2.74 8.75 -7.47
N ASN A 94 2.13 7.67 -7.92
CA ASN A 94 0.76 7.71 -8.46
C ASN A 94 -0.25 6.84 -7.70
N ASP A 95 0.19 5.84 -6.93
CA ASP A 95 -0.75 5.01 -6.18
C ASP A 95 -1.43 5.82 -5.07
N PRO A 96 -2.77 5.85 -5.01
CA PRO A 96 -3.51 6.66 -4.05
C PRO A 96 -3.11 6.44 -2.59
N GLN A 97 -2.67 5.24 -2.20
CA GLN A 97 -2.25 4.96 -0.84
C GLN A 97 -0.93 5.64 -0.47
N PHE A 98 0.04 5.68 -1.41
CA PHE A 98 1.30 6.38 -1.18
C PHE A 98 1.11 7.90 -1.20
N VAL A 99 0.28 8.40 -2.11
CA VAL A 99 -0.06 9.84 -2.17
C VAL A 99 -0.76 10.28 -0.89
N GLU A 100 -1.72 9.50 -0.40
CA GLU A 100 -2.41 9.81 0.86
C GLU A 100 -1.47 9.73 2.07
N ALA A 101 -0.60 8.73 2.14
CA ALA A 101 0.41 8.63 3.18
C ALA A 101 1.34 9.86 3.19
N ALA A 102 1.81 10.30 2.01
CA ALA A 102 2.63 11.50 1.87
C ALA A 102 1.87 12.76 2.32
N ARG A 103 0.60 12.90 1.91
CA ARG A 103 -0.26 14.02 2.30
C ARG A 103 -0.45 14.12 3.81
N VAL A 104 -0.77 13.01 4.47
CA VAL A 104 -1.00 12.96 5.92
C VAL A 104 0.31 13.23 6.68
N PHE A 105 1.41 12.65 6.21
CA PHE A 105 2.73 12.89 6.80
C PHE A 105 3.13 14.37 6.70
N ALA A 106 3.00 14.98 5.54
CA ALA A 106 3.26 16.41 5.36
C ALA A 106 2.38 17.28 6.27
N GLY A 107 1.09 16.93 6.36
CA GLY A 107 0.15 17.61 7.27
C GLY A 107 0.59 17.53 8.74
N SER A 108 1.05 16.37 9.19
CA SER A 108 1.55 16.18 10.56
C SER A 108 2.79 17.03 10.86
N LEU A 109 3.71 17.14 9.90
CA LEU A 109 4.89 17.98 10.02
C LEU A 109 4.52 19.47 10.12
N LEU A 110 3.60 19.93 9.28
CA LEU A 110 3.13 21.31 9.30
C LEU A 110 2.44 21.68 10.62
N LEU A 111 1.61 20.77 11.15
CA LEU A 111 0.93 20.97 12.44
C LEU A 111 1.89 20.90 13.63
N SER A 112 2.96 20.10 13.52
CA SER A 112 3.98 19.98 14.55
C SER A 112 4.95 21.16 14.54
N ARG A 113 4.93 21.98 13.49
CA ARG A 113 5.84 23.12 13.32
C ARG A 113 5.53 24.18 14.37
N ARG A 114 6.43 24.33 15.35
CA ARG A 114 6.39 25.48 16.26
C ARG A 114 6.77 26.75 15.49
N PRO A 115 6.18 27.92 15.80
CA PRO A 115 6.36 29.15 15.01
C PRO A 115 7.79 29.70 14.93
N LYS A 116 8.80 28.99 15.45
CA LYS A 116 10.22 29.38 15.43
C LYS A 116 11.18 28.29 14.90
N MET A 117 10.68 27.20 14.35
CA MET A 117 11.57 26.19 13.75
C MET A 117 11.90 26.56 12.30
N ASP A 118 13.17 26.70 12.00
CA ASP A 118 13.70 26.87 10.66
C ASP A 118 13.48 25.57 9.84
N ASP A 119 13.26 25.71 8.54
CA ASP A 119 13.02 24.56 7.64
C ASP A 119 14.20 23.56 7.65
N ALA A 120 15.42 24.04 7.90
CA ALA A 120 16.60 23.21 8.06
C ALA A 120 16.55 22.26 9.28
N ALA A 121 15.81 22.60 10.33
CA ALA A 121 15.65 21.76 11.52
C ALA A 121 14.58 20.66 11.34
N LEU A 122 13.79 20.70 10.27
CA LEU A 122 12.79 19.68 9.93
C LEU A 122 13.37 18.51 9.12
N LEU A 123 14.58 18.71 8.55
CA LEU A 123 15.23 17.75 7.66
C LEU A 123 16.30 16.90 8.36
N ASN A 124 16.60 17.16 9.64
CA ASN A 124 17.51 16.40 10.49
C ASN A 124 16.74 15.57 11.52
#